data_f203afadf03c2d9f54d76f6dc4917235
#
_entry.id   f203afadf03c2d9f54d76f6dc4917235
#
_cell.length_a   1.000
_cell.length_b   1.000
_cell.length_c   1.000
_cell.angle_alpha   90.00
_cell.angle_beta   90.00
_cell.angle_gamma   90.00
#
_symmetry.space_group_name_H-M   'P 1'
#
loop_
_entity.id
_entity.type
_entity.pdbx_description
1 polymer ?
#
loop_
_entity_poly.entity_id
_entity_poly.type
_entity_poly.pdbx_seq_one_letter_code
_entity_poly.pdbx_strand_id
1 'polypeptide(L)'
;MSYREQLWAHRPLTDFWRVGRGYAKKLEAIGIYTMGDVARCSIGKPNEYYNEELLYRMFGINAELLIDHAWGWEPCRMQDIKAYRPETNSVCSGQVLQCPYSFEKARLVVREMAEAVALDLLEKKLVTDQLTLTVGYDIENTAGGSYHGETVTDRYGRKIPKHTHGTANLPRKTSSARSITDAVLGVY
;
A
#
# COMPACT_ATOMS: atom_id res chain seq x y z
N MET A 1 -19.70 27.70 -11.99
CA MET A 1 -18.24 27.81 -11.78
C MET A 1 -17.59 26.53 -12.26
N SER A 2 -16.52 26.61 -13.06
CA SER A 2 -15.86 25.40 -13.55
C SER A 2 -14.82 24.90 -12.57
N TYR A 3 -14.51 23.60 -12.62
CA TYR A 3 -13.44 22.95 -11.86
C TYR A 3 -12.12 23.73 -12.00
N ARG A 4 -11.79 24.18 -13.22
CA ARG A 4 -10.55 24.91 -13.52
C ARG A 4 -10.43 26.23 -12.78
N GLU A 5 -11.52 26.99 -12.70
CA GLU A 5 -11.55 28.30 -12.02
C GLU A 5 -11.32 28.17 -10.51
N GLN A 6 -11.78 27.06 -9.93
CA GLN A 6 -11.74 26.88 -8.47
C GLN A 6 -10.53 26.10 -7.99
N LEU A 7 -10.15 25.04 -8.71
CA LEU A 7 -9.22 24.03 -8.18
C LEU A 7 -7.86 23.99 -8.89
N TRP A 8 -7.72 24.57 -10.08
CA TRP A 8 -6.43 24.53 -10.76
C TRP A 8 -5.29 25.23 -10.01
N ALA A 9 -5.58 26.24 -9.21
CA ALA A 9 -4.60 26.94 -8.39
C ALA A 9 -4.50 26.43 -6.95
N HIS A 10 -5.34 25.45 -6.58
CA HIS A 10 -5.38 24.93 -5.22
C HIS A 10 -4.09 24.23 -4.81
N ARG A 11 -3.69 24.39 -3.55
CA ARG A 11 -2.57 23.74 -2.88
C ARG A 11 -3.01 23.32 -1.47
N PRO A 12 -2.46 22.24 -0.94
CA PRO A 12 -1.43 21.35 -1.52
C PRO A 12 -2.03 20.32 -2.51
N LEU A 13 -1.16 19.72 -3.33
CA LEU A 13 -1.55 18.63 -4.24
C LEU A 13 -2.15 17.40 -3.52
N THR A 14 -1.77 17.19 -2.27
CA THR A 14 -2.26 16.06 -1.44
C THR A 14 -3.73 16.13 -1.06
N ASP A 15 -4.40 17.26 -1.30
CA ASP A 15 -5.84 17.40 -1.09
C ASP A 15 -6.66 16.75 -2.22
N PHE A 16 -6.01 16.41 -3.31
CA PHE A 16 -6.67 15.76 -4.44
C PHE A 16 -6.66 14.24 -4.32
N TRP A 17 -7.74 13.63 -4.75
CA TRP A 17 -7.89 12.18 -4.77
C TRP A 17 -6.73 11.50 -5.49
N ARG A 18 -6.20 10.44 -4.89
CA ARG A 18 -5.05 9.64 -5.36
C ARG A 18 -3.71 10.38 -5.47
N VAL A 19 -3.61 11.62 -5.03
CA VAL A 19 -2.33 12.32 -4.92
C VAL A 19 -1.81 12.24 -3.48
N GLY A 20 -1.08 11.17 -3.19
CA GLY A 20 -0.40 11.02 -1.90
C GLY A 20 0.92 11.80 -1.84
N ARG A 21 1.55 11.80 -0.65
CA ARG A 21 2.84 12.50 -0.41
C ARG A 21 3.95 12.12 -1.41
N GLY A 22 3.99 10.85 -1.84
CA GLY A 22 4.98 10.38 -2.82
C GLY A 22 4.80 11.02 -4.21
N TYR A 23 3.55 11.15 -4.65
CA TYR A 23 3.21 11.84 -5.91
C TYR A 23 3.51 13.33 -5.82
N ALA A 24 3.03 14.00 -4.77
CA ALA A 24 3.27 15.42 -4.55
C ALA A 24 4.78 15.72 -4.54
N LYS A 25 5.58 14.98 -3.76
CA LYS A 25 7.04 15.16 -3.71
C LYS A 25 7.73 15.03 -5.08
N LYS A 26 7.31 14.06 -5.90
CA LYS A 26 7.87 13.87 -7.25
C LYS A 26 7.50 15.03 -8.18
N LEU A 27 6.25 15.49 -8.14
CA LEU A 27 5.76 16.61 -8.94
C LEU A 27 6.43 17.94 -8.52
N GLU A 28 6.50 18.21 -7.23
CA GLU A 28 7.15 19.40 -6.67
C GLU A 28 8.64 19.48 -7.03
N ALA A 29 9.33 18.34 -7.06
CA ALA A 29 10.75 18.27 -7.44
C ALA A 29 11.01 18.74 -8.88
N ILE A 30 10.01 18.72 -9.74
CA ILE A 30 10.08 19.21 -11.12
C ILE A 30 9.30 20.53 -11.33
N GLY A 31 8.91 21.22 -10.26
CA GLY A 31 8.24 22.53 -10.33
C GLY A 31 6.73 22.47 -10.60
N ILE A 32 6.09 21.31 -10.47
CA ILE A 32 4.64 21.14 -10.59
C ILE A 32 4.02 21.13 -9.19
N TYR A 33 3.24 22.17 -8.87
CA TYR A 33 2.70 22.41 -7.53
C TYR A 33 1.17 22.36 -7.46
N THR A 34 0.49 22.34 -8.61
CA THR A 34 -0.96 22.42 -8.71
C THR A 34 -1.51 21.46 -9.75
N MET A 35 -2.80 21.12 -9.67
CA MET A 35 -3.47 20.34 -10.73
C MET A 35 -3.51 21.10 -12.06
N GLY A 36 -3.55 22.43 -12.03
CA GLY A 36 -3.40 23.23 -13.23
C GLY A 36 -2.02 23.10 -13.89
N ASP A 37 -0.96 22.91 -13.11
CA ASP A 37 0.37 22.65 -13.66
C ASP A 37 0.44 21.25 -14.31
N VAL A 38 -0.19 20.23 -13.68
CA VAL A 38 -0.32 18.89 -14.27
C VAL A 38 -1.08 18.95 -15.60
N ALA A 39 -2.22 19.64 -15.62
CA ALA A 39 -3.02 19.79 -16.82
C ALA A 39 -2.25 20.50 -17.96
N ARG A 40 -1.50 21.56 -17.64
CA ARG A 40 -0.65 22.25 -18.62
C ARG A 40 0.49 21.38 -19.10
N CYS A 41 1.10 20.61 -18.21
CA CYS A 41 2.15 19.64 -18.57
C CYS A 41 1.61 18.62 -19.59
N SER A 42 0.41 18.10 -19.39
CA SER A 42 -0.16 17.04 -20.25
C SER A 42 -0.39 17.45 -21.70
N ILE A 43 -0.48 18.76 -22.00
CA ILE A 43 -0.67 19.28 -23.37
C ILE A 43 0.61 19.88 -23.99
N GLY A 44 1.76 19.72 -23.30
CA GLY A 44 3.04 20.13 -23.83
C GLY A 44 3.44 19.36 -25.08
N LYS A 45 4.22 19.99 -25.95
CA LYS A 45 4.65 19.34 -27.18
C LYS A 45 5.67 18.24 -26.91
N PRO A 46 5.80 17.23 -27.78
CA PRO A 46 6.73 16.10 -27.57
C PRO A 46 8.21 16.50 -27.40
N ASN A 47 8.60 17.67 -27.92
CA ASN A 47 9.96 18.20 -27.79
C ASN A 47 10.15 19.17 -26.61
N GLU A 48 9.12 19.42 -25.84
CA GLU A 48 9.18 20.24 -24.64
C GLU A 48 9.50 19.36 -23.41
N TYR A 49 10.12 19.96 -22.38
CA TYR A 49 10.43 19.22 -21.14
C TYR A 49 9.14 18.78 -20.42
N TYR A 50 8.18 19.70 -20.30
CA TYR A 50 6.88 19.42 -19.71
C TYR A 50 5.92 18.93 -20.79
N ASN A 51 5.67 17.63 -20.80
CA ASN A 51 4.77 16.97 -21.71
C ASN A 51 4.12 15.74 -21.05
N GLU A 52 3.19 15.13 -21.72
CA GLU A 52 2.50 13.94 -21.23
C GLU A 52 3.46 12.78 -20.95
N GLU A 53 4.44 12.57 -21.84
CA GLU A 53 5.45 11.50 -21.69
C GLU A 53 6.26 11.62 -20.40
N LEU A 54 6.54 12.84 -19.94
CA LEU A 54 7.20 13.07 -18.65
C LEU A 54 6.35 12.49 -17.50
N LEU A 55 5.05 12.74 -17.51
CA LEU A 55 4.12 12.20 -16.50
C LEU A 55 4.05 10.67 -16.54
N TYR A 56 4.01 10.08 -17.74
CA TYR A 56 4.04 8.63 -17.90
C TYR A 56 5.35 8.00 -17.42
N ARG A 57 6.49 8.61 -17.66
CA ARG A 57 7.79 8.14 -17.12
C ARG A 57 7.81 8.16 -15.59
N MET A 58 7.14 9.12 -14.97
CA MET A 58 7.12 9.28 -13.50
C MET A 58 6.13 8.34 -12.80
N PHE A 59 4.98 8.07 -13.42
CA PHE A 59 3.82 7.44 -12.77
C PHE A 59 3.28 6.22 -13.51
N GLY A 60 3.84 5.88 -14.68
CA GLY A 60 3.34 4.80 -15.52
C GLY A 60 1.89 5.04 -15.94
N ILE A 61 1.10 4.00 -16.05
CA ILE A 61 -0.31 4.06 -16.44
C ILE A 61 -1.17 4.95 -15.50
N ASN A 62 -0.73 5.15 -14.25
CA ASN A 62 -1.44 6.04 -13.34
C ASN A 62 -1.35 7.53 -13.73
N ALA A 63 -0.50 7.88 -14.70
CA ALA A 63 -0.48 9.23 -15.27
C ALA A 63 -1.80 9.60 -15.94
N GLU A 64 -2.47 8.65 -16.61
CA GLU A 64 -3.78 8.87 -17.23
C GLU A 64 -4.78 9.39 -16.21
N LEU A 65 -4.92 8.68 -15.10
CA LEU A 65 -5.86 9.06 -14.05
C LEU A 65 -5.49 10.42 -13.42
N LEU A 66 -4.19 10.68 -13.24
CA LEU A 66 -3.73 11.98 -12.73
C LEU A 66 -4.07 13.12 -13.69
N ILE A 67 -3.89 12.91 -15.00
CA ILE A 67 -4.21 13.87 -16.06
C ILE A 67 -5.72 14.11 -16.13
N ASP A 68 -6.52 13.05 -16.14
CA ASP A 68 -7.97 13.13 -16.16
C ASP A 68 -8.49 13.96 -14.99
N HIS A 69 -8.04 13.65 -13.78
CA HIS A 69 -8.40 14.41 -12.59
C HIS A 69 -7.91 15.88 -12.65
N ALA A 70 -6.74 16.13 -13.23
CA ALA A 70 -6.25 17.50 -13.43
C ALA A 70 -7.12 18.30 -14.38
N TRP A 71 -7.75 17.65 -15.36
CA TRP A 71 -8.75 18.25 -16.25
C TRP A 71 -10.16 18.29 -15.66
N GLY A 72 -10.37 17.72 -14.47
CA GLY A 72 -11.67 17.62 -13.80
C GLY A 72 -12.55 16.53 -14.37
N TRP A 73 -11.96 15.51 -14.95
CA TRP A 73 -12.64 14.34 -15.49
C TRP A 73 -12.52 13.15 -14.53
N GLU A 74 -13.64 12.51 -14.20
CA GLU A 74 -13.70 11.26 -13.43
C GLU A 74 -14.62 10.28 -14.18
N PRO A 75 -14.06 9.29 -14.87
CA PRO A 75 -14.84 8.34 -15.64
C PRO A 75 -15.55 7.32 -14.73
N CYS A 76 -15.03 7.06 -13.55
CA CYS A 76 -15.56 6.06 -12.64
C CYS A 76 -16.78 6.59 -11.89
N ARG A 77 -17.90 5.94 -12.05
CA ARG A 77 -19.18 6.28 -11.39
C ARG A 77 -19.47 5.32 -10.25
N MET A 78 -20.36 5.72 -9.35
CA MET A 78 -20.79 4.87 -8.23
C MET A 78 -21.36 3.51 -8.69
N GLN A 79 -22.00 3.46 -9.85
CA GLN A 79 -22.46 2.20 -10.42
C GLN A 79 -21.31 1.26 -10.82
N ASP A 80 -20.21 1.82 -11.33
CA ASP A 80 -19.02 1.06 -11.74
C ASP A 80 -18.32 0.48 -10.52
N ILE A 81 -18.19 1.28 -9.44
CA ILE A 81 -17.66 0.83 -8.14
C ILE A 81 -18.52 -0.32 -7.58
N LYS A 82 -19.85 -0.20 -7.61
CA LYS A 82 -20.76 -1.25 -7.12
C LYS A 82 -20.74 -2.52 -7.97
N ALA A 83 -20.52 -2.38 -9.27
CA ALA A 83 -20.45 -3.50 -10.22
C ALA A 83 -19.08 -4.17 -10.23
N TYR A 84 -18.03 -3.50 -9.76
CA TYR A 84 -16.67 -4.03 -9.76
C TYR A 84 -16.57 -5.34 -8.97
N ARG A 85 -15.94 -6.32 -9.58
CA ARG A 85 -15.56 -7.58 -8.95
C ARG A 85 -14.07 -7.79 -9.15
N PRO A 86 -13.26 -7.79 -8.07
CA PRO A 86 -11.83 -7.99 -8.19
C PRO A 86 -11.54 -9.41 -8.72
N GLU A 87 -10.55 -9.52 -9.59
CA GLU A 87 -10.06 -10.82 -10.09
C GLU A 87 -9.37 -11.61 -8.98
N THR A 88 -8.72 -10.92 -8.05
CA THR A 88 -8.04 -11.50 -6.90
C THR A 88 -8.54 -10.86 -5.62
N ASN A 89 -8.67 -11.67 -4.58
CA ASN A 89 -9.03 -11.20 -3.24
C ASN A 89 -7.90 -11.51 -2.29
N SER A 90 -7.68 -10.65 -1.31
CA SER A 90 -6.84 -10.93 -0.16
C SER A 90 -7.64 -10.81 1.13
N VAL A 91 -7.40 -11.70 2.07
CA VAL A 91 -7.93 -11.65 3.43
C VAL A 91 -6.77 -11.36 4.35
N CYS A 92 -6.89 -10.32 5.17
CA CYS A 92 -5.84 -9.89 6.07
C CYS A 92 -6.36 -9.92 7.51
N SER A 93 -5.50 -10.37 8.44
CA SER A 93 -5.70 -10.23 9.87
C SER A 93 -4.46 -9.54 10.46
N GLY A 94 -4.65 -8.64 11.41
CA GLY A 94 -3.55 -7.93 12.05
C GLY A 94 -3.83 -7.77 13.55
N GLN A 95 -2.79 -7.95 14.36
CA GLN A 95 -2.86 -7.75 15.80
C GLN A 95 -1.69 -6.89 16.26
N VAL A 96 -2.01 -5.84 17.03
CA VAL A 96 -1.03 -5.04 17.75
C VAL A 96 -0.98 -5.57 19.18
N LEU A 97 0.19 -6.00 19.62
CA LEU A 97 0.38 -6.53 20.97
C LEU A 97 0.54 -5.40 21.99
N GLN A 98 0.07 -5.60 23.22
CA GLN A 98 0.15 -4.59 24.28
C GLN A 98 1.59 -4.36 24.80
N CYS A 99 2.45 -5.34 24.65
CA CYS A 99 3.84 -5.29 25.02
C CYS A 99 4.68 -6.21 24.11
N PRO A 100 6.01 -6.10 24.12
CA PRO A 100 6.87 -7.03 23.39
C PRO A 100 6.67 -8.47 23.86
N TYR A 101 6.52 -9.41 22.93
CA TYR A 101 6.42 -10.82 23.22
C TYR A 101 7.73 -11.54 22.87
N SER A 102 8.06 -12.58 23.67
CA SER A 102 9.12 -13.49 23.29
C SER A 102 8.77 -14.26 22.00
N PHE A 103 9.78 -14.84 21.37
CA PHE A 103 9.59 -15.66 20.15
C PHE A 103 8.49 -16.72 20.33
N GLU A 104 8.56 -17.51 21.39
CA GLU A 104 7.58 -18.58 21.65
C GLU A 104 6.16 -18.04 21.87
N LYS A 105 6.05 -16.94 22.59
CA LYS A 105 4.74 -16.32 22.86
C LYS A 105 4.14 -15.69 21.62
N ALA A 106 4.96 -15.03 20.79
CA ALA A 106 4.50 -14.47 19.52
C ALA A 106 4.13 -15.57 18.51
N ARG A 107 4.82 -16.73 18.55
CA ARG A 107 4.48 -17.89 17.74
C ARG A 107 3.08 -18.44 18.01
N LEU A 108 2.62 -18.39 19.27
CA LEU A 108 1.23 -18.76 19.59
C LEU A 108 0.24 -17.79 18.97
N VAL A 109 0.52 -16.49 19.04
CA VAL A 109 -0.33 -15.46 18.40
C VAL A 109 -0.40 -15.67 16.88
N VAL A 110 0.74 -15.95 16.25
CA VAL A 110 0.78 -16.26 14.80
C VAL A 110 -0.11 -17.47 14.48
N ARG A 111 -0.08 -18.51 15.31
CA ARG A 111 -0.96 -19.69 15.16
C ARG A 111 -2.43 -19.31 15.24
N GLU A 112 -2.83 -18.58 16.30
CA GLU A 112 -4.22 -18.16 16.49
C GLU A 112 -4.71 -17.30 15.33
N MET A 113 -3.88 -16.37 14.85
CA MET A 113 -4.20 -15.53 13.70
C MET A 113 -4.35 -16.35 12.41
N ALA A 114 -3.50 -17.34 12.19
CA ALA A 114 -3.59 -18.22 11.02
C ALA A 114 -4.86 -19.07 11.05
N GLU A 115 -5.24 -19.59 12.21
CA GLU A 115 -6.49 -20.33 12.41
C GLU A 115 -7.72 -19.44 12.16
N ALA A 116 -7.71 -18.20 12.67
CA ALA A 116 -8.77 -17.22 12.42
C ALA A 116 -8.92 -16.87 10.94
N VAL A 117 -7.80 -16.65 10.23
CA VAL A 117 -7.83 -16.41 8.78
C VAL A 117 -8.36 -17.63 8.01
N ALA A 118 -8.01 -18.84 8.42
CA ALA A 118 -8.52 -20.04 7.79
C ALA A 118 -10.06 -20.19 7.97
N LEU A 119 -10.59 -19.84 9.14
CA LEU A 119 -12.03 -19.80 9.38
C LEU A 119 -12.72 -18.73 8.52
N ASP A 120 -12.15 -17.54 8.43
CA ASP A 120 -12.69 -16.46 7.60
C ASP A 120 -12.71 -16.85 6.11
N LEU A 121 -11.66 -17.51 5.61
CA LEU A 121 -11.65 -18.08 4.26
C LEU A 121 -12.78 -19.10 4.06
N LEU A 122 -12.98 -19.99 5.03
CA LEU A 122 -14.03 -20.99 4.97
C LEU A 122 -15.43 -20.37 4.95
N GLU A 123 -15.69 -19.40 5.82
CA GLU A 123 -16.97 -18.66 5.87
C GLU A 123 -17.26 -17.94 4.55
N LYS A 124 -16.25 -17.33 3.97
CA LYS A 124 -16.34 -16.63 2.68
C LYS A 124 -16.32 -17.56 1.47
N LYS A 125 -16.16 -18.88 1.67
CA LYS A 125 -16.03 -19.90 0.62
C LYS A 125 -14.83 -19.59 -0.32
N LEU A 126 -13.75 -19.10 0.25
CA LEU A 126 -12.50 -18.77 -0.45
C LEU A 126 -11.43 -19.83 -0.14
N VAL A 127 -10.46 -19.91 -1.02
CA VAL A 127 -9.25 -20.73 -0.85
C VAL A 127 -8.02 -19.89 -1.22
N THR A 128 -6.88 -20.23 -0.64
CA THR A 128 -5.61 -19.57 -0.94
C THR A 128 -4.52 -20.60 -1.23
N ASP A 129 -3.56 -20.22 -2.02
CA ASP A 129 -2.29 -20.92 -2.26
C ASP A 129 -1.07 -20.09 -1.84
N GLN A 130 -1.30 -18.84 -1.35
CA GLN A 130 -0.23 -17.98 -0.91
C GLN A 130 -0.59 -17.30 0.42
N LEU A 131 0.38 -17.23 1.31
CA LEU A 131 0.28 -16.63 2.63
C LEU A 131 1.49 -15.71 2.85
N THR A 132 1.26 -14.52 3.36
CA THR A 132 2.34 -13.60 3.74
C THR A 132 2.20 -13.26 5.22
N LEU A 133 3.26 -13.51 5.98
CA LEU A 133 3.38 -13.10 7.38
C LEU A 133 4.26 -11.85 7.45
N THR A 134 3.81 -10.85 8.21
CA THR A 134 4.62 -9.69 8.57
C THR A 134 4.73 -9.60 10.08
N VAL A 135 5.96 -9.47 10.58
CA VAL A 135 6.27 -9.35 12.01
C VAL A 135 6.95 -8.00 12.25
N GLY A 136 6.35 -7.18 13.12
CA GLY A 136 6.94 -5.95 13.63
C GLY A 136 7.71 -6.23 14.93
N TYR A 137 8.80 -5.52 15.13
CA TYR A 137 9.62 -5.62 16.34
C TYR A 137 9.49 -4.35 17.17
N ASP A 138 9.55 -4.50 18.48
CA ASP A 138 9.51 -3.37 19.39
C ASP A 138 10.75 -2.48 19.28
N ILE A 139 10.56 -1.18 19.46
CA ILE A 139 11.63 -0.18 19.43
C ILE A 139 12.69 -0.44 20.53
N GLU A 140 12.31 -1.05 21.64
CA GLU A 140 13.25 -1.39 22.73
C GLU A 140 14.40 -2.29 22.27
N ASN A 141 14.20 -3.08 21.21
CA ASN A 141 15.27 -3.88 20.60
C ASN A 141 16.46 -3.01 20.13
N THR A 142 16.21 -1.75 19.75
CA THR A 142 17.28 -0.84 19.29
C THR A 142 17.93 -0.07 20.44
N ALA A 143 17.30 -0.01 21.62
CA ALA A 143 17.78 0.79 22.74
C ALA A 143 19.02 0.20 23.44
N GLY A 144 19.18 -1.11 23.41
CA GLY A 144 20.25 -1.83 24.12
C GLY A 144 21.56 -2.00 23.36
N GLY A 145 21.67 -1.50 22.12
CA GLY A 145 22.89 -1.63 21.30
C GLY A 145 23.23 -3.03 20.81
N SER A 146 22.44 -4.04 21.17
CA SER A 146 22.63 -5.45 20.78
C SER A 146 21.87 -5.86 19.53
N TYR A 147 21.05 -4.96 18.95
CA TYR A 147 20.29 -5.23 17.75
C TYR A 147 21.19 -5.09 16.51
N HIS A 148 21.37 -6.20 15.79
CA HIS A 148 22.20 -6.27 14.58
C HIS A 148 21.36 -6.30 13.30
N GLY A 149 20.03 -6.21 13.40
CA GLY A 149 19.13 -6.18 12.26
C GLY A 149 19.07 -4.82 11.57
N GLU A 150 18.43 -4.78 10.42
CA GLU A 150 18.19 -3.54 9.66
C GLU A 150 17.23 -2.62 10.41
N THR A 151 17.54 -1.33 10.44
CA THR A 151 16.68 -0.29 11.05
C THR A 151 16.16 0.67 10.00
N VAL A 152 14.98 1.22 10.26
CA VAL A 152 14.35 2.27 9.45
C VAL A 152 14.01 3.46 10.33
N THR A 153 13.90 4.64 9.73
CA THR A 153 13.44 5.83 10.45
C THR A 153 11.94 5.97 10.27
N ASP A 154 11.22 6.01 11.39
CA ASP A 154 9.77 6.20 11.38
C ASP A 154 9.39 7.67 11.07
N ARG A 155 8.07 7.93 10.96
CA ARG A 155 7.55 9.29 10.68
C ARG A 155 7.86 10.32 11.78
N TYR A 156 8.27 9.85 12.97
CA TYR A 156 8.66 10.70 14.11
C TYR A 156 10.18 10.91 14.21
N GLY A 157 10.95 10.42 13.23
CA GLY A 157 12.41 10.51 13.20
C GLY A 157 13.12 9.49 14.10
N ARG A 158 12.42 8.50 14.67
CA ARG A 158 12.99 7.48 15.55
C ARG A 158 13.54 6.32 14.72
N LYS A 159 14.72 5.81 15.09
CA LYS A 159 15.24 4.55 14.55
C LYS A 159 14.47 3.39 15.18
N ILE A 160 13.80 2.63 14.36
CA ILE A 160 13.06 1.43 14.74
C ILE A 160 13.57 0.22 13.97
N PRO A 161 13.44 -1.01 14.51
CA PRO A 161 13.74 -2.20 13.74
C PRO A 161 12.87 -2.26 12.49
N LYS A 162 13.44 -2.64 11.36
CA LYS A 162 12.67 -2.91 10.16
C LYS A 162 11.81 -4.16 10.41
N HIS A 163 10.52 -4.07 10.11
CA HIS A 163 9.66 -5.24 10.14
C HIS A 163 10.11 -6.28 9.11
N THR A 164 9.93 -7.54 9.45
CA THR A 164 10.25 -8.66 8.57
C THR A 164 8.98 -9.21 7.95
N HIS A 165 9.06 -9.66 6.73
CA HIS A 165 7.96 -10.38 6.08
C HIS A 165 8.50 -11.60 5.35
N GLY A 166 7.68 -12.64 5.32
CA GLY A 166 7.96 -13.85 4.59
C GLY A 166 6.70 -14.37 3.92
N THR A 167 6.87 -15.10 2.81
CA THR A 167 5.76 -15.64 2.03
C THR A 167 5.88 -17.15 1.94
N ALA A 168 4.79 -17.85 2.26
CA ALA A 168 4.63 -19.28 2.04
C ALA A 168 3.73 -19.52 0.84
N ASN A 169 4.15 -20.38 -0.08
CA ASN A 169 3.34 -20.87 -1.19
C ASN A 169 2.90 -22.31 -0.89
N LEU A 170 1.61 -22.56 -0.97
CA LEU A 170 1.02 -23.88 -0.78
C LEU A 170 0.99 -24.63 -2.13
N PRO A 171 1.14 -25.96 -2.15
CA PRO A 171 1.17 -26.74 -3.39
C PRO A 171 -0.18 -26.75 -4.11
N ARG A 172 -1.26 -26.39 -3.42
CA ARG A 172 -2.61 -26.30 -3.95
C ARG A 172 -3.45 -25.30 -3.16
N LYS A 173 -4.45 -24.72 -3.82
CA LYS A 173 -5.43 -23.85 -3.16
C LYS A 173 -6.21 -24.60 -2.10
N THR A 174 -6.30 -24.03 -0.90
CA THR A 174 -6.96 -24.67 0.26
C THR A 174 -7.49 -23.62 1.24
N SER A 175 -8.47 -24.01 2.05
CA SER A 175 -8.90 -23.33 3.26
C SER A 175 -8.65 -24.18 4.52
N SER A 176 -7.82 -25.24 4.41
CA SER A 176 -7.48 -26.09 5.55
C SER A 176 -6.70 -25.33 6.60
N ALA A 177 -7.27 -25.18 7.79
CA ALA A 177 -6.62 -24.50 8.93
C ALA A 177 -5.25 -25.12 9.22
N ARG A 178 -5.13 -26.46 9.21
CA ARG A 178 -3.86 -27.13 9.45
C ARG A 178 -2.81 -26.75 8.40
N SER A 179 -3.14 -26.81 7.11
CA SER A 179 -2.19 -26.52 6.04
C SER A 179 -1.74 -25.06 6.06
N ILE A 180 -2.67 -24.13 6.36
CA ILE A 180 -2.41 -22.70 6.47
C ILE A 180 -1.52 -22.43 7.67
N THR A 181 -1.87 -22.97 8.84
CA THR A 181 -1.11 -22.76 10.08
C THR A 181 0.30 -23.33 9.99
N ASP A 182 0.45 -24.57 9.47
CA ASP A 182 1.76 -25.19 9.32
C ASP A 182 2.66 -24.38 8.36
N ALA A 183 2.10 -23.88 7.26
CA ALA A 183 2.83 -23.07 6.29
C ALA A 183 3.27 -21.70 6.88
N VAL A 184 2.39 -21.02 7.60
CA VAL A 184 2.71 -19.73 8.23
C VAL A 184 3.73 -19.90 9.34
N LEU A 185 3.61 -20.95 10.16
CA LEU A 185 4.58 -21.24 11.22
C LEU A 185 5.95 -21.67 10.67
N GLY A 186 6.01 -22.14 9.44
CA GLY A 186 7.26 -22.43 8.75
C GLY A 186 7.97 -21.18 8.23
N VAL A 187 7.24 -20.08 8.05
CA VAL A 187 7.78 -18.76 7.67
C VAL A 187 8.21 -17.97 8.89
N TYR A 188 7.55 -18.18 10.05
CA TYR A 188 7.87 -17.53 11.30
C TYR A 188 9.21 -18.02 11.88
#